data_d1842772683eedce593469e11ee18445
#
_entry.id   d1842772683eedce593469e11ee18445
#
_cell.length_a   1.000
_cell.length_b   1.000
_cell.length_c   1.000
_cell.angle_alpha   90.00
_cell.angle_beta   90.00
_cell.angle_gamma   90.00
#
_symmetry.space_group_name_H-M   'P 1'
#
loop_
_entity.id
_entity.type
_entity.pdbx_description
1 polymer ?
#
loop_
_entity_poly.entity_id
_entity_poly.type
_entity_poly.pdbx_seq_one_letter_code
_entity_poly.pdbx_strand_id
1 'polypeptide(L)'
;KKLAVTRVDVNDVSLWHIAAPNDPAREPRAVRYPAAGTSNADVQLCVFDTENSSRLDVVWNRSTHPYLVDVTWEDKQPLTLVVQSRDQRSMQVLEMVEDTGQTRMVLELDDHDWVEIVPGTPRRWRDGWLTIQEHEQNRALLFNQQPVSPPNQWVRSLVAVDETTILYTASVDPTIVDLWSYDGDSNECVTDGLGVTQAKSSTSVI
;
A
#
# COMPACT_ATOMS: atom_id res chain seq x y z
N LYS A 1 2.62 17.27 19.09
CA LYS A 1 2.22 16.01 18.39
C LYS A 1 1.55 16.37 17.06
N LYS A 2 1.77 15.56 16.03
CA LYS A 2 1.18 15.76 14.70
C LYS A 2 0.26 14.59 14.33
N LEU A 3 -0.80 14.86 13.55
CA LEU A 3 -1.75 13.88 13.04
C LEU A 3 -1.84 14.02 11.51
N ALA A 4 -1.72 12.93 10.77
CA ALA A 4 -2.07 12.88 9.36
C ALA A 4 -3.58 12.57 9.23
N VAL A 5 -4.29 13.39 8.45
CA VAL A 5 -5.75 13.31 8.31
C VAL A 5 -6.13 13.39 6.84
N THR A 6 -6.88 12.40 6.36
CA THR A 6 -7.48 12.42 5.03
C THR A 6 -8.86 13.07 5.07
N ARG A 7 -9.14 13.92 4.08
CA ARG A 7 -10.47 14.42 3.75
C ARG A 7 -10.89 13.85 2.41
N VAL A 8 -12.09 13.28 2.37
CA VAL A 8 -12.67 12.71 1.14
C VAL A 8 -13.96 13.47 0.82
N ASP A 9 -14.01 14.14 -0.31
CA ASP A 9 -15.21 14.77 -0.85
C ASP A 9 -15.80 13.90 -1.95
N VAL A 10 -17.05 13.48 -1.77
CA VAL A 10 -17.78 12.59 -2.69
C VAL A 10 -18.92 13.28 -3.42
N ASN A 11 -19.04 14.62 -3.32
CA ASN A 11 -20.19 15.36 -3.88
C ASN A 11 -20.35 15.16 -5.38
N ASP A 12 -19.25 15.11 -6.12
CA ASP A 12 -19.23 14.94 -7.58
C ASP A 12 -19.29 13.46 -8.01
N VAL A 13 -19.27 12.52 -7.07
CA VAL A 13 -19.39 11.09 -7.39
C VAL A 13 -20.84 10.74 -7.69
N SER A 14 -21.07 10.11 -8.85
CA SER A 14 -22.40 9.72 -9.31
C SER A 14 -23.12 8.79 -8.34
N LEU A 15 -24.44 8.97 -8.22
CA LEU A 15 -25.31 8.08 -7.45
C LEU A 15 -25.73 6.87 -8.30
N TRP A 16 -25.56 5.71 -7.71
CA TRP A 16 -26.10 4.44 -8.24
C TRP A 16 -27.25 3.96 -7.38
N HIS A 17 -28.31 3.48 -8.04
CA HIS A 17 -29.50 2.95 -7.39
C HIS A 17 -29.51 1.43 -7.50
N ILE A 18 -29.36 0.76 -6.37
CA ILE A 18 -29.34 -0.70 -6.27
C ILE A 18 -30.71 -1.19 -5.81
N ALA A 19 -31.47 -1.77 -6.73
CA ALA A 19 -32.77 -2.38 -6.41
C ALA A 19 -32.61 -3.73 -5.69
N ALA A 20 -33.63 -4.11 -4.92
CA ALA A 20 -33.73 -5.43 -4.31
C ALA A 20 -34.67 -6.31 -5.16
N PRO A 21 -34.18 -7.21 -6.02
CA PRO A 21 -35.04 -8.03 -6.89
C PRO A 21 -35.98 -8.96 -6.13
N ASN A 22 -35.63 -9.34 -4.91
CA ASN A 22 -36.43 -10.16 -4.01
C ASN A 22 -37.55 -9.40 -3.28
N ASP A 23 -37.51 -8.05 -3.35
CA ASP A 23 -38.53 -7.16 -2.77
C ASP A 23 -38.70 -5.91 -3.66
N PRO A 24 -39.46 -6.02 -4.78
CA PRO A 24 -39.63 -4.92 -5.74
C PRO A 24 -40.32 -3.68 -5.17
N ALA A 25 -41.02 -3.81 -4.05
CA ALA A 25 -41.67 -2.67 -3.39
C ALA A 25 -40.70 -1.85 -2.52
N ARG A 26 -39.52 -2.38 -2.23
CA ARG A 26 -38.48 -1.68 -1.45
C ARG A 26 -37.85 -0.58 -2.29
N GLU A 27 -37.72 0.60 -1.67
CA GLU A 27 -37.01 1.72 -2.31
C GLU A 27 -35.53 1.32 -2.61
N PRO A 28 -35.03 1.59 -3.84
CA PRO A 28 -33.65 1.31 -4.18
C PRO A 28 -32.66 2.05 -3.27
N ARG A 29 -31.60 1.34 -2.86
CA ARG A 29 -30.52 1.95 -2.08
C ARG A 29 -29.66 2.81 -3.00
N ALA A 30 -29.57 4.10 -2.72
CA ALA A 30 -28.64 5.01 -3.38
C ALA A 30 -27.25 4.91 -2.76
N VAL A 31 -26.23 4.70 -3.58
CA VAL A 31 -24.82 4.68 -3.17
C VAL A 31 -23.99 5.53 -4.12
N ARG A 32 -22.98 6.22 -3.59
CA ARG A 32 -21.99 6.90 -4.40
C ARG A 32 -21.03 5.89 -4.99
N TYR A 33 -20.89 5.87 -6.32
CA TYR A 33 -20.03 4.93 -7.02
C TYR A 33 -19.33 5.59 -8.21
N PRO A 34 -17.99 5.68 -8.21
CA PRO A 34 -17.22 6.29 -9.30
C PRO A 34 -17.07 5.31 -10.47
N ALA A 35 -18.11 5.16 -11.28
CA ALA A 35 -18.06 4.31 -12.47
C ALA A 35 -16.99 4.78 -13.45
N ALA A 36 -16.55 3.88 -14.34
CA ALA A 36 -15.59 4.21 -15.39
C ALA A 36 -16.08 5.42 -16.21
N GLY A 37 -15.20 6.39 -16.44
CA GLY A 37 -15.51 7.63 -17.15
C GLY A 37 -16.25 8.71 -16.34
N THR A 38 -16.62 8.44 -15.07
CA THR A 38 -17.24 9.44 -14.18
C THR A 38 -16.24 10.01 -13.19
N SER A 39 -16.63 11.02 -12.42
CA SER A 39 -15.77 11.65 -11.42
C SER A 39 -15.45 10.73 -10.27
N ASN A 40 -14.20 10.75 -9.80
CA ASN A 40 -13.77 10.15 -8.53
C ASN A 40 -14.11 11.06 -7.35
N ALA A 41 -14.01 10.51 -6.14
CA ALA A 41 -13.91 11.31 -4.94
C ALA A 41 -12.65 12.20 -4.97
N ASP A 42 -12.75 13.43 -4.46
CA ASP A 42 -11.58 14.29 -4.24
C ASP A 42 -10.97 13.95 -2.89
N VAL A 43 -9.73 13.42 -2.92
CA VAL A 43 -8.99 13.01 -1.73
C VAL A 43 -7.90 14.04 -1.43
N GLN A 44 -7.85 14.50 -0.20
CA GLN A 44 -6.84 15.42 0.31
C GLN A 44 -6.20 14.83 1.56
N LEU A 45 -4.91 15.11 1.76
CA LEU A 45 -4.19 14.75 2.97
C LEU A 45 -3.65 16.02 3.61
N CYS A 46 -3.73 16.12 4.91
CA CYS A 46 -3.15 17.22 5.67
C CYS A 46 -2.55 16.72 6.99
N VAL A 47 -1.57 17.44 7.48
CA VAL A 47 -0.94 17.24 8.78
C VAL A 47 -1.42 18.33 9.72
N PHE A 48 -2.00 17.94 10.85
CA PHE A 48 -2.38 18.84 11.94
C PHE A 48 -1.36 18.75 13.07
N ASP A 49 -0.90 19.90 13.53
CA ASP A 49 -0.21 19.99 14.80
C ASP A 49 -1.23 20.17 15.92
N THR A 50 -1.28 19.21 16.87
CA THR A 50 -2.24 19.21 17.95
C THR A 50 -1.93 20.21 19.05
N GLU A 51 -0.75 20.83 19.07
CA GLU A 51 -0.34 21.79 20.10
C GLU A 51 -0.71 23.22 19.73
N ASN A 52 -0.58 23.59 18.47
CA ASN A 52 -0.85 24.94 17.98
C ASN A 52 -2.04 25.01 17.00
N SER A 53 -2.69 23.87 16.71
CA SER A 53 -3.81 23.76 15.77
C SER A 53 -3.49 24.21 14.35
N SER A 54 -2.20 24.26 13.98
CA SER A 54 -1.82 24.55 12.59
C SER A 54 -2.12 23.37 11.67
N ARG A 55 -2.42 23.68 10.41
CA ARG A 55 -2.68 22.73 9.36
C ARG A 55 -1.68 22.93 8.23
N LEU A 56 -1.09 21.85 7.75
CA LEU A 56 -0.24 21.80 6.58
C LEU A 56 -0.85 20.83 5.57
N ASP A 57 -1.19 21.33 4.37
CA ASP A 57 -1.71 20.49 3.31
C ASP A 57 -0.55 19.73 2.64
N VAL A 58 -0.72 18.44 2.41
CA VAL A 58 0.24 17.60 1.70
C VAL A 58 -0.10 17.62 0.22
N VAL A 59 0.85 18.03 -0.61
CA VAL A 59 0.63 18.34 -2.03
C VAL A 59 1.28 17.28 -2.91
N TRP A 60 0.48 16.61 -3.74
CA TRP A 60 0.94 15.73 -4.81
C TRP A 60 0.13 15.96 -6.08
N ASN A 61 0.53 15.40 -7.20
CA ASN A 61 -0.20 15.55 -8.46
C ASN A 61 -1.46 14.65 -8.50
N ARG A 62 -2.57 15.13 -7.94
CA ARG A 62 -3.85 14.42 -7.91
C ARG A 62 -4.54 14.29 -9.27
N SER A 63 -4.11 15.06 -10.29
CA SER A 63 -4.65 14.93 -11.63
C SER A 63 -4.16 13.67 -12.34
N THR A 64 -2.93 13.23 -12.07
CA THR A 64 -2.35 12.01 -12.62
C THR A 64 -2.50 10.81 -11.68
N HIS A 65 -2.37 11.04 -10.37
CA HIS A 65 -2.45 10.01 -9.33
C HIS A 65 -3.53 10.38 -8.30
N PRO A 66 -4.82 10.21 -8.64
CA PRO A 66 -5.93 10.59 -7.77
C PRO A 66 -6.14 9.66 -6.57
N TYR A 67 -5.63 8.43 -6.63
CA TYR A 67 -5.80 7.46 -5.54
C TYR A 67 -4.72 7.62 -4.50
N LEU A 68 -5.11 7.88 -3.26
CA LEU A 68 -4.26 7.77 -2.08
C LEU A 68 -4.44 6.35 -1.53
N VAL A 69 -3.44 5.50 -1.78
CA VAL A 69 -3.49 4.06 -1.47
C VAL A 69 -3.14 3.82 -0.01
N ASP A 70 -2.06 4.45 0.47
CA ASP A 70 -1.57 4.29 1.82
C ASP A 70 -0.87 5.55 2.33
N VAL A 71 -0.83 5.70 3.65
CA VAL A 71 -0.09 6.76 4.34
C VAL A 71 0.61 6.16 5.55
N THR A 72 1.93 6.20 5.53
CA THR A 72 2.78 5.68 6.60
C THR A 72 3.58 6.81 7.25
N TRP A 73 3.64 6.80 8.57
CA TRP A 73 4.44 7.76 9.32
C TRP A 73 5.12 7.09 10.50
N GLU A 74 6.34 6.67 10.30
CA GLU A 74 7.18 6.01 11.31
C GLU A 74 8.00 7.04 12.09
N ASP A 75 8.44 6.65 13.29
CA ASP A 75 9.29 7.52 14.11
C ASP A 75 10.57 7.89 13.35
N LYS A 76 10.91 9.19 13.36
CA LYS A 76 12.08 9.77 12.69
C LYS A 76 12.13 9.59 11.16
N GLN A 77 11.04 9.13 10.53
CA GLN A 77 10.94 9.05 9.08
C GLN A 77 10.00 10.14 8.54
N PRO A 78 10.19 10.58 7.30
CA PRO A 78 9.24 11.48 6.66
C PRO A 78 7.88 10.79 6.51
N LEU A 79 6.80 11.57 6.57
CA LEU A 79 5.48 11.06 6.19
C LEU A 79 5.53 10.61 4.74
N THR A 80 5.14 9.37 4.51
CA THR A 80 5.21 8.70 3.21
C THR A 80 3.81 8.43 2.70
N LEU A 81 3.57 8.73 1.42
CA LEU A 81 2.33 8.45 0.71
C LEU A 81 2.57 7.44 -0.39
N VAL A 82 1.63 6.54 -0.57
CA VAL A 82 1.53 5.72 -1.77
C VAL A 82 0.34 6.22 -2.57
N VAL A 83 0.58 6.63 -3.80
CA VAL A 83 -0.45 7.17 -4.70
C VAL A 83 -0.47 6.39 -6.01
N GLN A 84 -1.65 6.26 -6.63
CA GLN A 84 -1.82 5.46 -7.83
C GLN A 84 -2.64 6.20 -8.88
N SER A 85 -2.31 5.98 -10.16
CA SER A 85 -3.06 6.46 -11.30
C SER A 85 -4.45 5.81 -11.37
N ARG A 86 -5.40 6.47 -12.07
CA ARG A 86 -6.77 5.97 -12.15
C ARG A 86 -6.88 4.66 -12.94
N ASP A 87 -6.05 4.47 -13.93
CA ASP A 87 -5.95 3.22 -14.70
C ASP A 87 -5.14 2.13 -13.96
N GLN A 88 -4.60 2.49 -12.78
CA GLN A 88 -3.82 1.62 -11.88
C GLN A 88 -2.51 1.10 -12.49
N ARG A 89 -2.02 1.72 -13.54
CA ARG A 89 -0.78 1.31 -14.22
C ARG A 89 0.47 1.97 -13.69
N SER A 90 0.32 3.05 -12.93
CA SER A 90 1.45 3.73 -12.28
C SER A 90 1.14 3.96 -10.81
N MET A 91 2.11 3.65 -9.97
CA MET A 91 2.09 3.87 -8.53
C MET A 91 3.37 4.58 -8.09
N GLN A 92 3.22 5.62 -7.30
CA GLN A 92 4.34 6.39 -6.78
C GLN A 92 4.39 6.35 -5.26
N VAL A 93 5.59 6.21 -4.72
CA VAL A 93 5.89 6.46 -3.31
C VAL A 93 6.46 7.85 -3.18
N LEU A 94 5.81 8.66 -2.38
CA LEU A 94 6.15 10.06 -2.19
C LEU A 94 6.50 10.31 -0.73
N GLU A 95 7.53 11.09 -0.48
CA GLU A 95 7.86 11.58 0.86
C GLU A 95 7.51 13.05 0.99
N MET A 96 6.83 13.40 2.08
CA MET A 96 6.54 14.78 2.40
C MET A 96 7.82 15.51 2.84
N VAL A 97 8.07 16.65 2.24
CA VAL A 97 9.10 17.60 2.70
C VAL A 97 8.52 18.35 3.90
N GLU A 98 9.17 18.18 5.04
CA GLU A 98 8.75 18.83 6.27
C GLU A 98 8.66 20.34 6.10
N ASP A 99 7.76 20.99 6.81
CA ASP A 99 7.46 22.43 6.80
C ASP A 99 6.82 23.00 5.51
N THR A 100 6.90 22.33 4.38
CA THR A 100 6.32 22.83 3.12
C THR A 100 5.07 22.10 2.67
N GLY A 101 4.89 20.86 3.09
CA GLY A 101 3.85 19.98 2.59
C GLY A 101 4.03 19.50 1.15
N GLN A 102 5.07 19.96 0.46
CA GLN A 102 5.43 19.45 -0.86
C GLN A 102 5.89 18.00 -0.75
N THR A 103 5.74 17.24 -1.83
CA THR A 103 6.22 15.87 -1.88
C THR A 103 7.34 15.70 -2.90
N ARG A 104 8.24 14.75 -2.62
CA ARG A 104 9.23 14.25 -3.58
C ARG A 104 8.97 12.77 -3.86
N MET A 105 9.05 12.36 -5.10
CA MET A 105 8.98 10.97 -5.49
C MET A 105 10.28 10.25 -5.10
N VAL A 106 10.15 9.10 -4.46
CA VAL A 106 11.27 8.25 -4.02
C VAL A 106 11.27 6.87 -4.67
N LEU A 107 10.10 6.43 -5.16
CA LEU A 107 9.97 5.20 -5.92
C LEU A 107 8.79 5.34 -6.90
N GLU A 108 8.94 4.79 -8.09
CA GLU A 108 7.88 4.65 -9.07
C GLU A 108 7.80 3.21 -9.54
N LEU A 109 6.59 2.68 -9.62
CA LEU A 109 6.28 1.34 -10.11
C LEU A 109 5.27 1.47 -11.23
N ASP A 110 5.59 0.88 -12.36
CA ASP A 110 4.72 0.85 -13.53
C ASP A 110 4.48 -0.59 -13.98
N ASP A 111 3.28 -0.87 -14.46
CA ASP A 111 2.92 -2.15 -15.04
C ASP A 111 2.06 -1.95 -16.28
N HIS A 112 2.22 -2.83 -17.27
CA HIS A 112 1.46 -2.76 -18.53
C HIS A 112 -0.04 -2.97 -18.29
N ASP A 113 -0.41 -3.86 -17.37
CA ASP A 113 -1.80 -4.19 -17.06
C ASP A 113 -2.28 -3.39 -15.83
N TRP A 114 -1.74 -3.66 -14.66
CA TRP A 114 -1.96 -2.87 -13.44
C TRP A 114 -0.90 -3.16 -12.38
N VAL A 115 -0.52 -2.16 -11.60
CA VAL A 115 0.33 -2.32 -10.42
C VAL A 115 -0.50 -2.89 -9.28
N GLU A 116 -0.16 -4.10 -8.84
CA GLU A 116 -0.87 -4.76 -7.75
C GLU A 116 -0.47 -4.16 -6.39
N ILE A 117 -1.48 -3.90 -5.55
CA ILE A 117 -1.27 -3.48 -4.16
C ILE A 117 -1.12 -4.73 -3.31
N VAL A 118 0.11 -5.05 -2.93
CA VAL A 118 0.41 -6.23 -2.11
C VAL A 118 0.53 -5.82 -0.64
N PRO A 119 -0.14 -6.55 0.29
CA PRO A 119 -0.11 -6.20 1.71
C PRO A 119 1.31 -6.08 2.28
N GLY A 120 1.57 -4.98 2.99
CA GLY A 120 2.83 -4.68 3.65
C GLY A 120 3.86 -3.97 2.76
N THR A 121 3.59 -3.79 1.47
CA THR A 121 4.49 -3.09 0.55
C THR A 121 3.78 -1.94 -0.19
N PRO A 122 4.53 -0.94 -0.68
CA PRO A 122 5.98 -0.73 -0.51
C PRO A 122 6.35 -0.39 0.94
N ARG A 123 7.54 -0.83 1.37
CA ARG A 123 8.02 -0.62 2.74
C ARG A 123 9.49 -0.19 2.74
N ARG A 124 9.85 0.78 3.59
CA ARG A 124 11.24 1.15 3.78
C ARG A 124 12.01 0.07 4.55
N TRP A 125 13.23 -0.23 4.11
CA TRP A 125 14.17 -1.07 4.80
C TRP A 125 15.58 -0.56 4.56
N ARG A 126 16.34 -0.35 5.63
CA ARG A 126 17.69 0.24 5.53
C ARG A 126 17.65 1.54 4.71
N ASP A 127 18.45 1.64 3.67
CA ASP A 127 18.56 2.79 2.76
C ASP A 127 17.69 2.67 1.50
N GLY A 128 16.77 1.69 1.44
CA GLY A 128 15.98 1.41 0.25
C GLY A 128 14.53 1.04 0.50
N TRP A 129 13.93 0.47 -0.55
CA TRP A 129 12.51 0.12 -0.59
C TRP A 129 12.31 -1.35 -0.91
N LEU A 130 11.45 -1.97 -0.12
CA LEU A 130 10.92 -3.31 -0.38
C LEU A 130 9.63 -3.18 -1.17
N THR A 131 9.52 -3.97 -2.23
CA THR A 131 8.32 -4.14 -3.04
C THR A 131 8.06 -5.61 -3.29
N ILE A 132 6.81 -5.96 -3.55
CA ILE A 132 6.43 -7.29 -4.05
C ILE A 132 5.79 -7.07 -5.40
N GLN A 133 6.37 -7.64 -6.43
CA GLN A 133 5.96 -7.47 -7.82
C GLN A 133 6.08 -8.77 -8.59
N GLU A 134 5.41 -8.83 -9.72
CA GLU A 134 5.69 -9.88 -10.70
C GLU A 134 7.12 -9.73 -11.22
N HIS A 135 7.83 -10.85 -11.25
CA HIS A 135 9.19 -10.93 -11.73
C HIS A 135 9.37 -12.26 -12.48
N GLU A 136 9.67 -12.18 -13.79
CA GLU A 136 9.67 -13.33 -14.68
C GLU A 136 8.34 -14.09 -14.67
N GLN A 137 8.28 -15.28 -14.08
CA GLN A 137 7.09 -16.14 -13.99
C GLN A 137 6.56 -16.27 -12.56
N ASN A 138 7.09 -15.48 -11.61
CA ASN A 138 6.77 -15.57 -10.21
C ASN A 138 6.43 -14.17 -9.64
N ARG A 139 5.99 -14.14 -8.39
CA ARG A 139 5.89 -12.90 -7.63
C ARG A 139 7.02 -12.88 -6.61
N ALA A 140 7.92 -11.92 -6.75
CA ALA A 140 9.13 -11.82 -5.94
C ALA A 140 9.06 -10.68 -4.90
N LEU A 141 9.76 -10.86 -3.78
CA LEU A 141 10.15 -9.77 -2.90
C LEU A 141 11.41 -9.12 -3.50
N LEU A 142 11.35 -7.81 -3.71
CA LEU A 142 12.45 -7.02 -4.26
C LEU A 142 12.93 -5.99 -3.24
N PHE A 143 14.24 -5.79 -3.19
CA PHE A 143 14.88 -4.69 -2.50
C PHE A 143 15.58 -3.80 -3.53
N ASN A 144 15.21 -2.51 -3.59
CA ASN A 144 15.69 -1.58 -4.61
C ASN A 144 15.57 -2.15 -6.03
N GLN A 145 14.41 -2.76 -6.34
CA GLN A 145 14.08 -3.40 -7.62
C GLN A 145 14.94 -4.64 -7.98
N GLN A 146 15.72 -5.15 -7.04
CA GLN A 146 16.45 -6.41 -7.22
C GLN A 146 15.77 -7.53 -6.43
N PRO A 147 15.49 -8.70 -7.04
CA PRO A 147 14.83 -9.80 -6.34
C PRO A 147 15.74 -10.35 -5.23
N VAL A 148 15.16 -10.49 -4.04
CA VAL A 148 15.82 -11.04 -2.85
C VAL A 148 15.17 -12.33 -2.35
N SER A 149 13.95 -12.63 -2.77
CA SER A 149 13.32 -13.93 -2.52
C SER A 149 13.80 -14.98 -3.54
N PRO A 150 13.80 -16.29 -3.18
CA PRO A 150 14.09 -17.38 -4.11
C PRO A 150 13.20 -17.37 -5.36
N PRO A 151 13.74 -17.72 -6.55
CA PRO A 151 13.01 -17.59 -7.81
C PRO A 151 11.84 -18.58 -7.98
N ASN A 152 11.76 -19.61 -7.15
CA ASN A 152 10.67 -20.60 -7.18
C ASN A 152 9.53 -20.29 -6.21
N GLN A 153 9.52 -19.09 -5.63
CA GLN A 153 8.50 -18.67 -4.67
C GLN A 153 7.47 -17.75 -5.33
N TRP A 154 6.23 -17.86 -4.85
CA TRP A 154 5.19 -16.86 -5.04
C TRP A 154 4.98 -16.09 -3.74
N VAL A 155 5.59 -14.94 -3.62
CA VAL A 155 5.51 -14.10 -2.42
C VAL A 155 4.09 -13.55 -2.27
N ARG A 156 3.50 -13.71 -1.08
CA ARG A 156 2.10 -13.36 -0.80
C ARG A 156 1.94 -12.01 -0.12
N SER A 157 2.76 -11.76 0.90
CA SER A 157 2.72 -10.52 1.67
C SER A 157 4.02 -10.29 2.43
N LEU A 158 4.29 -9.03 2.74
CA LEU A 158 5.29 -8.64 3.72
C LEU A 158 4.63 -8.61 5.11
N VAL A 159 5.20 -9.30 6.08
CA VAL A 159 4.64 -9.43 7.43
C VAL A 159 5.25 -8.42 8.40
N ALA A 160 6.58 -8.34 8.41
CA ALA A 160 7.32 -7.47 9.31
C ALA A 160 8.69 -7.12 8.74
N VAL A 161 9.20 -5.99 9.20
CA VAL A 161 10.53 -5.49 8.86
C VAL A 161 11.14 -4.91 10.13
N ASP A 162 12.35 -5.34 10.46
CA ASP A 162 13.21 -4.68 11.43
C ASP A 162 14.55 -4.26 10.81
N GLU A 163 15.51 -3.80 11.61
CA GLU A 163 16.79 -3.30 11.11
C GLU A 163 17.61 -4.35 10.34
N THR A 164 17.46 -5.62 10.70
CA THR A 164 18.28 -6.74 10.20
C THR A 164 17.49 -7.74 9.39
N THR A 165 16.19 -7.91 9.67
CA THR A 165 15.39 -9.04 9.21
C THR A 165 14.08 -8.60 8.59
N ILE A 166 13.69 -9.29 7.55
CA ILE A 166 12.38 -9.19 6.90
C ILE A 166 11.64 -10.51 7.09
N LEU A 167 10.37 -10.44 7.52
CA LEU A 167 9.47 -11.58 7.52
C LEU A 167 8.42 -11.41 6.42
N TYR A 168 8.26 -12.43 5.60
CA TYR A 168 7.28 -12.44 4.51
C TYR A 168 6.64 -13.82 4.37
N THR A 169 5.46 -13.87 3.75
CA THR A 169 4.81 -15.14 3.41
C THR A 169 4.98 -15.46 1.95
N ALA A 170 5.25 -16.71 1.63
CA ALA A 170 5.40 -17.19 0.26
C ALA A 170 4.96 -18.64 0.10
N SER A 171 4.64 -19.00 -1.15
CA SER A 171 4.28 -20.35 -1.57
C SER A 171 5.31 -20.86 -2.56
N VAL A 172 5.83 -22.06 -2.33
CA VAL A 172 6.53 -22.88 -3.33
C VAL A 172 5.51 -23.82 -3.98
N ASP A 173 4.67 -24.45 -3.17
CA ASP A 173 3.47 -25.16 -3.61
C ASP A 173 2.27 -24.22 -3.45
N PRO A 174 1.38 -24.07 -4.47
CA PRO A 174 0.22 -23.18 -4.39
C PRO A 174 -0.76 -23.46 -3.25
N THR A 175 -0.78 -24.69 -2.71
CA THR A 175 -1.63 -25.11 -1.60
C THR A 175 -1.04 -24.84 -0.23
N ILE A 176 0.22 -24.43 -0.17
CA ILE A 176 0.98 -24.19 1.06
C ILE A 176 1.42 -22.72 1.10
N VAL A 177 1.27 -22.11 2.26
CA VAL A 177 1.80 -20.76 2.52
C VAL A 177 2.69 -20.83 3.75
N ASP A 178 3.97 -20.58 3.56
CA ASP A 178 4.97 -20.58 4.61
C ASP A 178 5.40 -19.16 4.99
N LEU A 179 5.87 -19.04 6.24
CA LEU A 179 6.59 -17.88 6.73
C LEU A 179 8.08 -18.03 6.43
N TRP A 180 8.65 -17.00 5.85
CA TRP A 180 10.06 -16.91 5.48
C TRP A 180 10.70 -15.72 6.14
N SER A 181 11.98 -15.85 6.47
CA SER A 181 12.84 -14.75 6.91
C SER A 181 13.92 -14.47 5.87
N TYR A 182 14.31 -13.20 5.78
CA TYR A 182 15.45 -12.73 4.98
C TYR A 182 16.28 -11.76 5.83
N ASP A 183 17.57 -12.01 5.96
CA ASP A 183 18.49 -11.24 6.82
C ASP A 183 19.34 -10.21 6.05
N GLY A 184 19.16 -10.13 4.74
CA GLY A 184 19.95 -9.31 3.82
C GLY A 184 20.95 -10.10 2.99
N ASP A 185 21.12 -11.40 3.27
CA ASP A 185 22.05 -12.29 2.60
C ASP A 185 21.40 -13.63 2.22
N SER A 186 20.61 -14.19 3.13
CA SER A 186 19.99 -15.51 2.96
C SER A 186 18.51 -15.52 3.31
N ASN A 187 17.78 -16.47 2.70
CA ASN A 187 16.38 -16.76 3.01
C ASN A 187 16.25 -18.08 3.77
N GLU A 188 15.46 -18.10 4.84
CA GLU A 188 15.15 -19.28 5.63
C GLU A 188 13.65 -19.48 5.75
N CYS A 189 13.17 -20.73 5.58
CA CYS A 189 11.79 -21.08 5.85
C CYS A 189 11.61 -21.27 7.36
N VAL A 190 10.75 -20.49 7.98
CA VAL A 190 10.51 -20.47 9.42
C VAL A 190 9.46 -21.50 9.83
N THR A 191 8.57 -21.88 8.94
CA THR A 191 7.50 -22.85 9.19
C THR A 191 7.81 -24.21 8.57
N ASP A 192 6.96 -25.19 8.84
CA ASP A 192 7.20 -26.60 8.54
C ASP A 192 6.60 -27.09 7.19
N GLY A 193 5.99 -26.22 6.41
CA GLY A 193 5.40 -26.57 5.12
C GLY A 193 4.11 -27.41 5.18
N LEU A 194 3.40 -27.40 6.29
CA LEU A 194 2.24 -28.29 6.51
C LEU A 194 0.87 -27.65 6.24
N GLY A 195 0.81 -26.44 5.65
CA GLY A 195 -0.47 -25.82 5.38
C GLY A 195 -0.40 -24.31 5.08
N VAL A 196 -1.45 -23.58 5.47
CA VAL A 196 -1.53 -22.13 5.28
C VAL A 196 -1.19 -21.40 6.57
N THR A 197 -0.06 -20.71 6.58
CA THR A 197 0.41 -19.90 7.70
C THR A 197 -0.07 -18.46 7.54
N GLN A 198 -0.63 -17.91 8.62
CA GLN A 198 -0.84 -16.48 8.80
C GLN A 198 0.02 -15.98 9.94
N ALA A 199 0.76 -14.93 9.72
CA ALA A 199 1.64 -14.35 10.73
C ALA A 199 1.34 -12.87 10.94
N LYS A 200 1.52 -12.44 12.20
CA LYS A 200 1.48 -11.02 12.59
C LYS A 200 2.70 -10.76 13.47
N SER A 201 3.35 -9.63 13.26
CA SER A 201 4.39 -9.15 14.16
C SER A 201 3.78 -8.15 15.14
N SER A 202 4.16 -8.25 16.40
CA SER A 202 3.94 -7.20 17.39
C SER A 202 5.31 -6.61 17.75
N THR A 203 5.53 -5.34 17.51
CA THR A 203 6.60 -4.61 18.15
C THR A 203 6.21 -4.42 19.62
N SER A 204 6.59 -5.36 20.46
CA SER A 204 6.62 -5.09 21.89
C SER A 204 7.81 -4.17 22.15
N VAL A 205 7.54 -2.89 22.29
CA VAL A 205 8.47 -2.01 22.99
C VAL A 205 8.36 -2.39 24.45
N ILE A 206 9.36 -3.12 24.94
CA ILE A 206 9.58 -3.29 26.36
C ILE A 206 10.38 -2.10 26.87
#